data_f8c2aa1ed0d1ca4d934e630b2a7152c5
#
_entry.id   f8c2aa1ed0d1ca4d934e630b2a7152c5
#
_cell.length_a   1.000
_cell.length_b   1.000
_cell.length_c   1.000
_cell.angle_alpha   90.00
_cell.angle_beta   90.00
_cell.angle_gamma   90.00
#
_symmetry.space_group_name_H-M   'P 1'
#
loop_
_entity.id
_entity.type
_entity.pdbx_description
1 polymer ?
#
loop_
_entity_poly.entity_id
_entity_poly.type
_entity_poly.pdbx_seq_one_letter_code
_entity_poly.pdbx_strand_id
1 'polypeptide(L)'
;KDGRRVVSNRTGSNIVPGCTTNVINSLTFTGKVRVDATVFEVDERASRLILPYVKPDYLVVTGLFRDSLKRNAHPDYIFSVIDTYCPDSAKVILNADELCSSMLKKDSYRVFYGIGKQPDDKTEPYNLIADYQICPNCGEKLKYNYLRYHHIGDVVCPKCGLHSPDKKYLATDIDREKMTITIQEGDKKTVYPLIHTALFNIYNEVTVISALREIGLSAERVKELMGQIHIPDSRHNETTVNGVTVIQALSKGQSAVSSSRTF
;
A
#
# COMPACT_ATOMS: atom_id res chain seq x y z
N LYS A 1 -1.10 6.66 -17.53
CA LYS A 1 -0.78 5.62 -18.53
C LYS A 1 0.51 5.90 -19.33
N ASP A 2 1.07 7.09 -19.18
CA ASP A 2 2.34 7.49 -19.82
C ASP A 2 2.42 7.16 -21.34
N GLY A 3 1.31 7.32 -22.06
CA GLY A 3 1.19 6.92 -23.46
C GLY A 3 1.11 5.40 -23.71
N ARG A 4 1.34 4.58 -22.68
CA ARG A 4 1.29 3.11 -22.79
C ARG A 4 -0.14 2.59 -22.80
N ARG A 5 -0.35 1.49 -23.50
CA ARG A 5 -1.61 0.74 -23.49
C ARG A 5 -1.65 -0.11 -22.23
N VAL A 6 -2.45 0.30 -21.25
CA VAL A 6 -2.55 -0.38 -19.94
C VAL A 6 -3.96 -0.93 -19.75
N VAL A 7 -4.05 -2.19 -19.36
CA VAL A 7 -5.28 -2.83 -18.91
C VAL A 7 -5.25 -2.98 -17.39
N SER A 8 -6.38 -2.72 -16.74
CA SER A 8 -6.54 -2.85 -15.28
C SER A 8 -7.99 -3.16 -14.91
N ASN A 9 -8.20 -3.86 -13.79
CA ASN A 9 -9.53 -4.23 -13.29
C ASN A 9 -10.20 -3.09 -12.48
N ARG A 10 -10.34 -1.91 -13.09
CA ARG A 10 -10.87 -0.67 -12.48
C ARG A 10 -12.28 -0.78 -11.88
N THR A 11 -13.06 -1.76 -12.30
CA THR A 11 -14.44 -1.96 -11.86
C THR A 11 -14.54 -2.71 -10.53
N GLY A 12 -13.43 -2.88 -9.81
CA GLY A 12 -13.39 -3.50 -8.47
C GLY A 12 -13.50 -5.03 -8.47
N SER A 13 -13.40 -5.68 -9.62
CA SER A 13 -13.38 -7.15 -9.70
C SER A 13 -11.96 -7.67 -9.47
N ASN A 14 -11.58 -7.81 -8.19
CA ASN A 14 -10.23 -8.17 -7.73
C ASN A 14 -10.05 -9.66 -7.42
N ILE A 15 -10.97 -10.50 -7.86
CA ILE A 15 -10.92 -11.96 -7.76
C ILE A 15 -10.72 -12.62 -9.14
N VAL A 16 -10.62 -13.94 -9.18
CA VAL A 16 -10.30 -14.71 -10.39
C VAL A 16 -11.07 -14.27 -11.66
N PRO A 17 -12.42 -14.14 -11.67
CA PRO A 17 -13.13 -13.75 -12.89
C PRO A 17 -12.70 -12.38 -13.44
N GLY A 18 -12.50 -11.38 -12.57
CA GLY A 18 -12.07 -10.06 -13.00
C GLY A 18 -10.64 -10.04 -13.54
N CYS A 19 -9.71 -10.73 -12.89
CA CYS A 19 -8.34 -10.88 -13.39
C CYS A 19 -8.32 -11.62 -14.73
N THR A 20 -9.07 -12.72 -14.86
CA THR A 20 -9.20 -13.48 -16.13
C THR A 20 -9.74 -12.62 -17.27
N THR A 21 -10.79 -11.85 -17.03
CA THR A 21 -11.35 -10.92 -18.01
C THR A 21 -10.30 -9.91 -18.47
N ASN A 22 -9.49 -9.39 -17.56
CA ASN A 22 -8.44 -8.44 -17.92
C ASN A 22 -7.28 -9.09 -18.68
N VAL A 23 -6.92 -10.33 -18.35
CA VAL A 23 -5.95 -11.10 -19.14
C VAL A 23 -6.48 -11.28 -20.57
N ILE A 24 -7.73 -11.72 -20.74
CA ILE A 24 -8.36 -11.87 -22.07
C ILE A 24 -8.34 -10.54 -22.82
N ASN A 25 -8.71 -9.44 -22.17
CA ASN A 25 -8.69 -8.09 -22.75
C ASN A 25 -7.28 -7.59 -23.09
N SER A 26 -6.23 -8.21 -22.57
CA SER A 26 -4.83 -7.90 -22.90
C SER A 26 -4.32 -8.62 -24.12
N LEU A 27 -5.11 -9.55 -24.67
CA LEU A 27 -4.73 -10.40 -25.82
C LEU A 27 -5.51 -10.03 -27.08
N THR A 28 -4.94 -10.38 -28.23
CA THR A 28 -5.67 -10.45 -29.50
C THR A 28 -6.48 -11.74 -29.53
N PHE A 29 -7.36 -11.86 -30.50
CA PHE A 29 -8.12 -13.11 -30.80
C PHE A 29 -7.20 -14.32 -31.04
N THR A 30 -6.00 -14.09 -31.55
CA THR A 30 -4.97 -15.13 -31.76
C THR A 30 -4.07 -15.37 -30.55
N GLY A 31 -4.37 -14.80 -29.37
CA GLY A 31 -3.62 -14.98 -28.13
C GLY A 31 -2.33 -14.15 -28.01
N LYS A 32 -2.06 -13.22 -28.93
CA LYS A 32 -0.89 -12.34 -28.84
C LYS A 32 -1.16 -11.17 -27.88
N VAL A 33 -0.16 -10.80 -27.09
CA VAL A 33 -0.23 -9.63 -26.19
C VAL A 33 -0.36 -8.35 -27.01
N ARG A 34 -1.33 -7.50 -26.67
CA ARG A 34 -1.62 -6.23 -27.35
C ARG A 34 -1.48 -4.99 -26.46
N VAL A 35 -1.00 -5.17 -25.25
CA VAL A 35 -0.84 -4.10 -24.26
C VAL A 35 0.60 -4.02 -23.80
N ASP A 36 0.99 -2.87 -23.30
CA ASP A 36 2.36 -2.61 -22.83
C ASP A 36 2.51 -2.94 -21.34
N ALA A 37 1.41 -2.93 -20.58
CA ALA A 37 1.36 -3.33 -19.17
C ALA A 37 -0.06 -3.77 -18.77
N THR A 38 -0.10 -4.61 -17.72
CA THR A 38 -1.32 -4.94 -16.97
C THR A 38 -1.13 -4.56 -15.53
N VAL A 39 -2.16 -3.97 -14.91
CA VAL A 39 -2.16 -3.61 -13.49
C VAL A 39 -3.39 -4.21 -12.85
N PHE A 40 -3.19 -5.16 -11.94
CA PHE A 40 -4.27 -5.85 -11.25
C PHE A 40 -4.31 -5.46 -9.78
N GLU A 41 -5.47 -5.04 -9.31
CA GLU A 41 -5.82 -5.14 -7.90
C GLU A 41 -6.26 -6.57 -7.64
N VAL A 42 -5.62 -7.25 -6.70
CA VAL A 42 -5.89 -8.65 -6.37
C VAL A 42 -6.29 -8.73 -4.91
N ASP A 43 -7.46 -9.35 -4.64
CA ASP A 43 -7.86 -9.73 -3.29
C ASP A 43 -6.78 -10.66 -2.70
N GLU A 44 -6.34 -10.36 -1.49
CA GLU A 44 -5.23 -11.06 -0.85
C GLU A 44 -5.46 -12.58 -0.72
N ARG A 45 -6.69 -13.03 -0.53
CA ARG A 45 -7.03 -14.46 -0.47
C ARG A 45 -7.12 -15.09 -1.83
N ALA A 46 -7.52 -14.32 -2.85
CA ALA A 46 -7.59 -14.78 -4.23
C ALA A 46 -6.19 -14.90 -4.86
N SER A 47 -5.18 -14.27 -4.27
CA SER A 47 -3.80 -14.30 -4.77
C SER A 47 -3.27 -15.74 -4.96
N ARG A 48 -3.64 -16.70 -4.10
CA ARG A 48 -3.30 -18.13 -4.24
C ARG A 48 -3.83 -18.78 -5.52
N LEU A 49 -4.92 -18.24 -6.08
CA LEU A 49 -5.54 -18.74 -7.30
C LEU A 49 -5.10 -17.99 -8.56
N ILE A 50 -4.45 -16.83 -8.39
CA ILE A 50 -4.10 -15.92 -9.48
C ILE A 50 -2.59 -15.92 -9.72
N LEU A 51 -1.79 -15.72 -8.67
CA LEU A 51 -0.33 -15.55 -8.79
C LEU A 51 0.41 -16.74 -9.43
N PRO A 52 0.02 -18.02 -9.20
CA PRO A 52 0.67 -19.14 -9.88
C PRO A 52 0.57 -19.09 -11.41
N TYR A 53 -0.48 -18.46 -11.93
CA TYR A 53 -0.76 -18.39 -13.37
C TYR A 53 -0.34 -17.06 -13.99
N VAL A 54 -0.53 -15.95 -13.27
CA VAL A 54 -0.27 -14.59 -13.80
C VAL A 54 1.20 -14.20 -13.67
N LYS A 55 1.94 -14.72 -12.70
CA LYS A 55 3.38 -14.47 -12.45
C LYS A 55 3.78 -13.00 -12.69
N PRO A 56 3.48 -12.09 -11.76
CA PRO A 56 3.73 -10.66 -11.95
C PRO A 56 5.24 -10.37 -11.98
N ASP A 57 5.65 -9.37 -12.78
CA ASP A 57 7.01 -8.81 -12.72
C ASP A 57 7.22 -7.99 -11.43
N TYR A 58 6.14 -7.35 -10.97
CA TYR A 58 6.12 -6.53 -9.75
C TYR A 58 4.91 -6.91 -8.88
N LEU A 59 5.16 -7.14 -7.61
CA LEU A 59 4.13 -7.26 -6.58
C LEU A 59 4.22 -6.05 -5.65
N VAL A 60 3.12 -5.34 -5.47
CA VAL A 60 3.03 -4.19 -4.57
C VAL A 60 2.12 -4.56 -3.41
N VAL A 61 2.61 -4.46 -2.17
CA VAL A 61 1.83 -4.73 -0.96
C VAL A 61 1.78 -3.48 -0.10
N THR A 62 0.57 -2.95 0.08
CA THR A 62 0.35 -1.72 0.85
C THR A 62 0.31 -1.96 2.35
N GLY A 63 -0.12 -3.15 2.76
CA GLY A 63 -0.16 -3.59 4.15
C GLY A 63 -1.07 -4.81 4.33
N LEU A 64 -0.82 -5.58 5.38
CA LEU A 64 -1.57 -6.77 5.74
C LEU A 64 -2.29 -6.53 7.08
N PHE A 65 -3.58 -6.22 7.00
CA PHE A 65 -4.41 -5.88 8.15
C PHE A 65 -5.53 -6.89 8.36
N ARG A 66 -6.06 -6.87 9.56
CA ARG A 66 -7.37 -7.48 9.87
C ARG A 66 -8.49 -6.65 9.23
N ASP A 67 -8.67 -6.76 7.92
CA ASP A 67 -9.69 -5.99 7.20
C ASP A 67 -11.11 -6.43 7.58
N SER A 68 -11.28 -7.71 7.91
CA SER A 68 -12.58 -8.25 8.34
C SER A 68 -12.38 -9.44 9.26
N LEU A 69 -12.92 -9.37 10.49
CA LEU A 69 -12.91 -10.47 11.46
C LEU A 69 -13.55 -11.76 10.91
N LYS A 70 -14.51 -11.64 9.98
CA LYS A 70 -15.15 -12.79 9.34
C LYS A 70 -14.35 -13.41 8.20
N ARG A 71 -13.52 -12.60 7.53
CA ARG A 71 -12.78 -13.04 6.33
C ARG A 71 -11.33 -13.36 6.63
N ASN A 72 -10.65 -12.48 7.35
CA ASN A 72 -9.21 -12.52 7.59
C ASN A 72 -8.97 -12.34 9.08
N ALA A 73 -9.21 -13.43 9.84
CA ALA A 73 -9.09 -13.37 11.30
C ALA A 73 -7.66 -13.08 11.76
N HIS A 74 -6.63 -13.43 10.96
CA HIS A 74 -5.24 -13.22 11.30
C HIS A 74 -4.40 -12.82 10.08
N PRO A 75 -3.55 -11.77 10.19
CA PRO A 75 -2.65 -11.35 9.10
C PRO A 75 -1.69 -12.44 8.64
N ASP A 76 -1.25 -13.33 9.54
CA ASP A 76 -0.29 -14.40 9.21
C ASP A 76 -0.82 -15.39 8.18
N TYR A 77 -2.14 -15.62 8.14
CA TYR A 77 -2.73 -16.44 7.09
C TYR A 77 -2.57 -15.78 5.72
N ILE A 78 -2.83 -14.49 5.65
CA ILE A 78 -2.67 -13.72 4.41
C ILE A 78 -1.21 -13.61 4.02
N PHE A 79 -0.34 -13.38 5.01
CA PHE A 79 1.10 -13.42 4.82
C PHE A 79 1.53 -14.73 4.17
N SER A 80 1.16 -15.89 4.75
CA SER A 80 1.55 -17.19 4.23
C SER A 80 1.00 -17.46 2.83
N VAL A 81 -0.20 -16.98 2.52
CA VAL A 81 -0.77 -17.09 1.15
C VAL A 81 0.07 -16.31 0.15
N ILE A 82 0.37 -15.05 0.42
CA ILE A 82 1.15 -14.22 -0.52
C ILE A 82 2.59 -14.74 -0.61
N ASP A 83 3.22 -15.05 0.50
CA ASP A 83 4.59 -15.53 0.57
C ASP A 83 4.79 -16.84 -0.20
N THR A 84 3.82 -17.76 -0.10
CA THR A 84 3.86 -19.06 -0.78
C THR A 84 3.61 -18.93 -2.29
N TYR A 85 2.62 -18.15 -2.70
CA TYR A 85 2.13 -18.17 -4.08
C TYR A 85 2.71 -17.06 -4.98
N CYS A 86 3.33 -16.03 -4.42
CA CYS A 86 4.06 -15.05 -5.21
C CYS A 86 5.37 -15.68 -5.72
N PRO A 87 5.68 -15.61 -7.01
CA PRO A 87 6.92 -16.15 -7.55
C PRO A 87 8.14 -15.34 -7.04
N ASP A 88 9.25 -16.03 -6.75
CA ASP A 88 10.48 -15.38 -6.27
C ASP A 88 11.13 -14.47 -7.31
N SER A 89 10.76 -14.64 -8.58
CA SER A 89 11.19 -13.75 -9.68
C SER A 89 10.53 -12.38 -9.64
N ALA A 90 9.43 -12.22 -8.91
CA ALA A 90 8.75 -10.93 -8.78
C ALA A 90 9.59 -9.94 -7.97
N LYS A 91 9.66 -8.70 -8.44
CA LYS A 91 10.16 -7.58 -7.65
C LYS A 91 9.09 -7.14 -6.67
N VAL A 92 9.39 -7.13 -5.37
CA VAL A 92 8.38 -6.90 -4.33
C VAL A 92 8.57 -5.51 -3.72
N ILE A 93 7.52 -4.68 -3.77
CA ILE A 93 7.51 -3.31 -3.26
C ILE A 93 6.64 -3.30 -2.00
N LEU A 94 7.26 -3.07 -0.85
CA LEU A 94 6.69 -3.30 0.47
C LEU A 94 6.66 -2.05 1.33
N ASN A 95 5.64 -1.93 2.16
CA ASN A 95 5.56 -0.89 3.17
C ASN A 95 6.48 -1.24 4.36
N ALA A 96 7.55 -0.48 4.56
CA ALA A 96 8.48 -0.66 5.67
C ALA A 96 7.87 -0.31 7.04
N ASP A 97 6.85 0.55 7.05
CA ASP A 97 6.16 0.95 8.27
C ASP A 97 5.12 -0.10 8.71
N GLU A 98 4.91 -1.18 7.93
CA GLU A 98 4.03 -2.28 8.26
C GLU A 98 4.86 -3.58 8.38
N LEU A 99 5.09 -4.00 9.61
CA LEU A 99 6.04 -5.08 9.92
C LEU A 99 5.69 -6.39 9.21
N CYS A 100 4.41 -6.76 9.13
CA CYS A 100 4.00 -8.03 8.51
C CYS A 100 4.36 -8.06 7.02
N SER A 101 3.91 -7.08 6.25
CA SER A 101 4.22 -7.03 4.82
C SER A 101 5.71 -6.88 4.55
N SER A 102 6.44 -6.17 5.43
CA SER A 102 7.88 -5.99 5.27
C SER A 102 8.69 -7.29 5.38
N MET A 103 8.12 -8.33 5.96
CA MET A 103 8.75 -9.65 6.08
C MET A 103 8.50 -10.57 4.88
N LEU A 104 7.61 -10.20 3.94
CA LEU A 104 7.29 -11.01 2.76
C LEU A 104 8.50 -11.24 1.86
N LYS A 105 8.53 -12.42 1.23
CA LYS A 105 9.42 -12.74 0.10
C LYS A 105 10.89 -12.43 0.37
N LYS A 106 11.45 -12.97 1.44
CA LYS A 106 12.83 -12.70 1.89
C LYS A 106 13.88 -13.03 0.82
N ASP A 107 13.59 -13.97 -0.05
CA ASP A 107 14.51 -14.43 -1.11
C ASP A 107 14.33 -13.69 -2.44
N SER A 108 13.33 -12.81 -2.55
CA SER A 108 13.07 -11.97 -3.72
C SER A 108 13.82 -10.63 -3.66
N TYR A 109 13.91 -9.94 -4.79
CA TYR A 109 14.33 -8.54 -4.80
C TYR A 109 13.24 -7.66 -4.18
N ARG A 110 13.55 -7.10 -3.01
CA ARG A 110 12.61 -6.29 -2.22
C ARG A 110 13.00 -4.82 -2.22
N VAL A 111 11.99 -3.98 -2.37
CA VAL A 111 12.10 -2.52 -2.28
C VAL A 111 11.17 -2.04 -1.20
N PHE A 112 11.64 -1.16 -0.34
CA PHE A 112 10.89 -0.65 0.79
C PHE A 112 10.57 0.83 0.63
N TYR A 113 9.33 1.19 0.94
CA TYR A 113 8.89 2.56 1.03
C TYR A 113 8.25 2.83 2.40
N GLY A 114 8.11 4.07 2.75
CA GLY A 114 7.42 4.47 3.98
C GLY A 114 7.46 5.97 4.19
N ILE A 115 6.92 6.38 5.34
CA ILE A 115 6.84 7.79 5.74
C ILE A 115 7.74 7.98 6.96
N GLY A 116 8.61 8.97 6.95
CA GLY A 116 9.44 9.35 8.07
C GLY A 116 8.61 9.84 9.27
N LYS A 117 9.23 9.93 10.44
CA LYS A 117 8.55 10.37 11.66
C LYS A 117 7.82 11.69 11.45
N GLN A 118 6.57 11.76 11.89
CA GLN A 118 5.72 12.95 11.82
C GLN A 118 5.51 13.53 13.23
N PRO A 119 5.16 14.83 13.36
CA PRO A 119 4.95 15.46 14.67
C PRO A 119 3.90 14.78 15.54
N ASP A 120 2.84 14.22 14.92
CA ASP A 120 1.72 13.60 15.63
C ASP A 120 1.96 12.12 15.95
N ASP A 121 3.09 11.55 15.55
CA ASP A 121 3.43 10.15 15.80
C ASP A 121 3.68 9.92 17.29
N LYS A 122 3.22 8.77 17.79
CA LYS A 122 3.38 8.30 19.17
C LYS A 122 4.43 7.19 19.24
N THR A 123 4.74 6.71 20.42
CA THR A 123 5.65 5.56 20.63
C THR A 123 4.94 4.37 21.26
N GLU A 124 3.73 4.57 21.79
CA GLU A 124 2.93 3.53 22.43
C GLU A 124 1.62 3.33 21.68
N PRO A 125 1.11 2.08 21.61
CA PRO A 125 -0.18 1.79 21.03
C PRO A 125 -1.31 2.49 21.76
N TYR A 126 -2.17 3.17 21.03
CA TYR A 126 -3.34 3.88 21.57
C TYR A 126 -4.66 3.36 20.99
N ASN A 127 -4.59 2.46 20.01
CA ASN A 127 -5.77 1.81 19.46
C ASN A 127 -6.13 0.56 20.27
N LEU A 128 -7.42 0.26 20.36
CA LEU A 128 -7.92 -0.93 21.05
C LEU A 128 -7.36 -2.23 20.45
N ILE A 129 -7.13 -2.24 19.13
CA ILE A 129 -6.51 -3.35 18.42
C ILE A 129 -5.08 -2.90 18.03
N ALA A 130 -4.09 -3.59 18.56
CA ALA A 130 -2.69 -3.40 18.22
C ALA A 130 -2.07 -4.77 17.91
N ASP A 131 -2.02 -5.11 16.63
CA ASP A 131 -1.28 -6.26 16.15
C ASP A 131 0.23 -5.98 16.28
N TYR A 132 1.06 -7.03 16.25
CA TYR A 132 2.53 -6.88 16.29
C TYR A 132 3.07 -6.09 17.50
N GLN A 133 2.58 -6.40 18.69
CA GLN A 133 3.20 -5.94 19.93
C GLN A 133 4.38 -6.84 20.36
N ILE A 134 4.38 -8.08 19.85
CA ILE A 134 5.35 -9.12 20.19
C ILE A 134 6.18 -9.45 18.95
N CYS A 135 7.48 -9.57 19.14
CA CYS A 135 8.41 -9.89 18.07
C CYS A 135 8.12 -11.29 17.49
N PRO A 136 7.87 -11.43 16.19
CA PRO A 136 7.60 -12.71 15.57
C PRO A 136 8.81 -13.66 15.58
N ASN A 137 10.03 -13.12 15.76
CA ASN A 137 11.25 -13.94 15.78
C ASN A 137 11.59 -14.51 17.16
N CYS A 138 11.34 -13.78 18.24
CA CYS A 138 11.85 -14.18 19.57
C CYS A 138 10.86 -14.00 20.71
N GLY A 139 9.63 -13.56 20.46
CA GLY A 139 8.58 -13.39 21.46
C GLY A 139 8.76 -12.21 22.42
N GLU A 140 9.77 -11.36 22.24
CA GLU A 140 10.01 -10.18 23.07
C GLU A 140 9.03 -9.05 22.72
N LYS A 141 8.71 -8.17 23.67
CA LYS A 141 7.90 -6.98 23.43
C LYS A 141 8.63 -6.04 22.47
N LEU A 142 7.96 -5.66 21.38
CA LEU A 142 8.47 -4.70 20.41
C LEU A 142 8.44 -3.27 20.97
N LYS A 143 9.40 -2.45 20.54
CA LYS A 143 9.43 -1.00 20.78
C LYS A 143 9.22 -0.27 19.48
N TYR A 144 8.50 0.83 19.51
CA TYR A 144 8.26 1.69 18.35
C TYR A 144 9.07 2.99 18.49
N ASN A 145 9.88 3.31 17.50
CA ASN A 145 10.53 4.61 17.37
C ASN A 145 9.48 5.69 17.06
N TYR A 146 8.47 5.30 16.27
CA TYR A 146 7.22 6.02 16.06
C TYR A 146 6.10 5.06 15.65
N LEU A 147 4.88 5.41 16.01
CA LEU A 147 3.65 4.67 15.73
C LEU A 147 2.54 5.64 15.33
N ARG A 148 1.90 5.39 14.18
CA ARG A 148 0.84 6.27 13.62
C ARG A 148 -0.55 5.77 13.93
N TYR A 149 -0.79 4.50 13.66
CA TYR A 149 -2.04 3.83 13.98
C TYR A 149 -1.83 2.32 13.94
N HIS A 150 -2.60 1.57 14.72
CA HIS A 150 -2.42 0.13 14.87
C HIS A 150 -0.96 -0.24 15.17
N HIS A 151 -0.34 -0.93 14.17
CA HIS A 151 1.06 -1.33 14.18
C HIS A 151 1.86 -0.66 13.05
N ILE A 152 1.28 0.38 12.41
CA ILE A 152 1.98 1.14 11.37
C ILE A 152 2.95 2.12 12.00
N GLY A 153 4.22 1.89 11.80
CA GLY A 153 5.28 2.70 12.37
C GLY A 153 6.66 2.09 12.15
N ASP A 154 7.63 2.66 12.81
CA ASP A 154 9.00 2.17 12.80
C ASP A 154 9.27 1.39 14.08
N VAL A 155 9.56 0.11 13.96
CA VAL A 155 9.63 -0.85 15.06
C VAL A 155 11.03 -1.42 15.22
N VAL A 156 11.41 -1.73 16.45
CA VAL A 156 12.64 -2.45 16.80
C VAL A 156 12.37 -3.46 17.91
N CYS A 157 12.94 -4.65 17.77
CA CYS A 157 13.01 -5.64 18.84
C CYS A 157 14.28 -5.42 19.68
N PRO A 158 14.17 -5.11 20.97
CA PRO A 158 15.35 -4.85 21.81
C PRO A 158 16.19 -6.10 22.09
N LYS A 159 15.63 -7.31 21.86
CA LYS A 159 16.30 -8.58 22.15
C LYS A 159 17.03 -9.17 20.94
N CYS A 160 16.37 -9.28 19.79
CA CYS A 160 16.93 -9.95 18.62
C CYS A 160 17.33 -8.98 17.49
N GLY A 161 17.09 -7.68 17.65
CA GLY A 161 17.46 -6.68 16.66
C GLY A 161 16.57 -6.65 15.41
N LEU A 162 15.45 -7.41 15.35
CA LEU A 162 14.46 -7.24 14.28
C LEU A 162 13.99 -5.79 14.25
N HIS A 163 14.02 -5.16 13.11
CA HIS A 163 13.61 -3.77 12.93
C HIS A 163 12.90 -3.54 11.59
N SER A 164 12.19 -2.43 11.48
CA SER A 164 11.63 -1.96 10.20
C SER A 164 12.76 -1.76 9.20
N PRO A 165 12.61 -2.23 7.95
CA PRO A 165 13.65 -2.09 6.93
C PRO A 165 13.95 -0.64 6.56
N ASP A 166 15.18 -0.40 6.08
CA ASP A 166 15.56 0.88 5.49
C ASP A 166 14.71 1.17 4.25
N LYS A 167 14.24 2.40 4.14
CA LYS A 167 13.32 2.85 3.10
C LYS A 167 14.08 3.42 1.92
N LYS A 168 14.01 2.76 0.75
CA LYS A 168 14.52 3.31 -0.51
C LYS A 168 13.74 4.56 -0.92
N TYR A 169 12.43 4.56 -0.69
CA TYR A 169 11.53 5.68 -0.95
C TYR A 169 10.95 6.18 0.37
N LEU A 170 11.52 7.25 0.88
CA LEU A 170 11.14 7.83 2.17
C LEU A 170 10.43 9.15 1.97
N ALA A 171 9.17 9.24 2.36
CA ALA A 171 8.48 10.53 2.49
C ALA A 171 9.04 11.27 3.71
N THR A 172 9.81 12.32 3.48
CA THR A 172 10.51 13.07 4.53
C THR A 172 9.74 14.27 5.02
N ASP A 173 8.89 14.84 4.15
CA ASP A 173 8.08 16.02 4.45
C ASP A 173 6.72 15.93 3.77
N ILE A 174 5.66 16.32 4.48
CA ILE A 174 4.27 16.29 4.01
C ILE A 174 3.63 17.63 4.37
N ASP A 175 3.55 18.52 3.41
CA ASP A 175 2.93 19.83 3.56
C ASP A 175 1.48 19.76 3.05
N ARG A 176 0.53 19.65 3.99
CA ARG A 176 -0.90 19.56 3.67
C ARG A 176 -1.53 20.87 3.25
N GLU A 177 -0.91 22.01 3.60
CA GLU A 177 -1.40 23.34 3.19
C GLU A 177 -0.99 23.63 1.74
N LYS A 178 0.28 23.35 1.39
CA LYS A 178 0.78 23.50 0.02
C LYS A 178 0.45 22.34 -0.90
N MET A 179 -0.17 21.30 -0.36
CA MET A 179 -0.46 20.06 -1.09
C MET A 179 0.79 19.48 -1.78
N THR A 180 1.85 19.28 -1.00
CA THR A 180 3.11 18.71 -1.48
C THR A 180 3.66 17.63 -0.56
N ILE A 181 4.35 16.66 -1.18
CA ILE A 181 5.06 15.58 -0.48
C ILE A 181 6.49 15.49 -1.02
N THR A 182 7.47 15.43 -0.12
CA THR A 182 8.88 15.28 -0.49
C THR A 182 9.29 13.83 -0.31
N ILE A 183 9.69 13.17 -1.38
CA ILE A 183 10.23 11.81 -1.37
C ILE A 183 11.74 11.85 -1.53
N GLN A 184 12.43 11.21 -0.60
CA GLN A 184 13.86 10.96 -0.66
C GLN A 184 14.12 9.57 -1.27
N GLU A 185 14.98 9.52 -2.29
CA GLU A 185 15.51 8.32 -2.93
C GLU A 185 17.04 8.40 -2.93
N GLY A 186 17.70 7.68 -2.04
CA GLY A 186 19.13 7.86 -1.74
C GLY A 186 19.39 9.29 -1.25
N ASP A 187 20.32 9.99 -1.92
CA ASP A 187 20.66 11.39 -1.60
C ASP A 187 19.75 12.41 -2.29
N LYS A 188 18.89 11.96 -3.20
CA LYS A 188 18.01 12.86 -3.97
C LYS A 188 16.67 13.04 -3.27
N LYS A 189 16.22 14.30 -3.23
CA LYS A 189 14.89 14.67 -2.77
C LYS A 189 14.08 15.27 -3.91
N THR A 190 12.88 14.77 -4.11
CA THR A 190 11.94 15.27 -5.14
C THR A 190 10.64 15.63 -4.48
N VAL A 191 10.13 16.81 -4.82
CA VAL A 191 8.83 17.31 -4.36
C VAL A 191 7.77 16.91 -5.39
N TYR A 192 6.77 16.16 -4.94
CA TYR A 192 5.60 15.74 -5.72
C TYR A 192 4.35 16.49 -5.26
N PRO A 193 3.32 16.63 -6.11
CA PRO A 193 2.02 17.11 -5.66
C PRO A 193 1.42 16.07 -4.71
N LEU A 194 0.88 16.52 -3.58
CA LEU A 194 0.09 15.68 -2.68
C LEU A 194 -1.36 15.66 -3.17
N ILE A 195 -1.89 14.46 -3.44
CA ILE A 195 -3.22 14.32 -4.05
C ILE A 195 -4.32 14.36 -2.98
N HIS A 196 -4.02 13.85 -1.78
CA HIS A 196 -5.01 13.77 -0.69
C HIS A 196 -4.33 13.87 0.67
N THR A 197 -5.00 14.51 1.64
CA THR A 197 -4.44 14.76 2.98
C THR A 197 -4.61 13.61 3.98
N ALA A 198 -5.53 12.67 3.72
CA ALA A 198 -5.76 11.53 4.60
C ALA A 198 -4.56 10.57 4.57
N LEU A 199 -4.11 10.15 5.74
CA LEU A 199 -2.87 9.38 5.93
C LEU A 199 -2.80 8.10 5.09
N PHE A 200 -3.89 7.34 4.99
CA PHE A 200 -3.92 6.12 4.17
C PHE A 200 -3.75 6.42 2.67
N ASN A 201 -4.27 7.56 2.18
CA ASN A 201 -4.07 7.99 0.81
C ASN A 201 -2.63 8.45 0.57
N ILE A 202 -1.99 9.08 1.57
CA ILE A 202 -0.57 9.43 1.51
C ILE A 202 0.28 8.17 1.37
N TYR A 203 0.00 7.10 2.14
CA TYR A 203 0.68 5.81 1.94
C TYR A 203 0.46 5.24 0.53
N ASN A 204 -0.77 5.29 0.01
CA ASN A 204 -1.05 4.86 -1.35
C ASN A 204 -0.28 5.68 -2.39
N GLU A 205 -0.15 6.98 -2.17
CA GLU A 205 0.62 7.87 -3.04
C GLU A 205 2.12 7.54 -3.03
N VAL A 206 2.72 7.36 -1.85
CA VAL A 206 4.12 6.92 -1.74
C VAL A 206 4.31 5.56 -2.41
N THR A 207 3.36 4.66 -2.27
CA THR A 207 3.36 3.34 -2.94
C THR A 207 3.37 3.50 -4.46
N VAL A 208 2.49 4.34 -5.01
CA VAL A 208 2.40 4.59 -6.46
C VAL A 208 3.69 5.21 -6.99
N ILE A 209 4.23 6.23 -6.31
CA ILE A 209 5.50 6.87 -6.68
C ILE A 209 6.62 5.81 -6.70
N SER A 210 6.74 5.00 -5.66
CA SER A 210 7.75 3.95 -5.55
C SER A 210 7.63 2.92 -6.70
N ALA A 211 6.41 2.47 -6.98
CA ALA A 211 6.14 1.51 -8.05
C ALA A 211 6.49 2.09 -9.43
N LEU A 212 6.09 3.33 -9.71
CA LEU A 212 6.39 3.99 -10.98
C LEU A 212 7.91 4.22 -11.16
N ARG A 213 8.63 4.54 -10.09
CA ARG A 213 10.09 4.65 -10.11
C ARG A 213 10.75 3.29 -10.39
N GLU A 214 10.28 2.22 -9.76
CA GLU A 214 10.82 0.87 -9.94
C GLU A 214 10.57 0.29 -11.34
N ILE A 215 9.49 0.68 -12.02
CA ILE A 215 9.26 0.32 -13.42
C ILE A 215 10.00 1.20 -14.43
N GLY A 216 10.85 2.13 -13.94
CA GLY A 216 11.80 2.89 -14.74
C GLY A 216 11.36 4.28 -15.20
N LEU A 217 10.26 4.85 -14.67
CA LEU A 217 9.93 6.25 -14.96
C LEU A 217 10.87 7.20 -14.22
N SER A 218 11.24 8.33 -14.83
CA SER A 218 12.01 9.37 -14.15
C SER A 218 11.18 10.07 -13.06
N ALA A 219 11.84 10.69 -12.09
CA ALA A 219 11.17 11.40 -11.02
C ALA A 219 10.31 12.56 -11.57
N GLU A 220 10.82 13.26 -12.57
CA GLU A 220 10.13 14.37 -13.25
C GLU A 220 8.86 13.86 -13.94
N ARG A 221 8.97 12.71 -14.64
CA ARG A 221 7.79 12.13 -15.31
C ARG A 221 6.75 11.63 -14.32
N VAL A 222 7.16 11.00 -13.22
CA VAL A 222 6.24 10.62 -12.15
C VAL A 222 5.56 11.84 -11.54
N LYS A 223 6.31 12.93 -11.27
CA LYS A 223 5.75 14.19 -10.77
C LYS A 223 4.67 14.75 -11.70
N GLU A 224 4.93 14.79 -12.99
CA GLU A 224 3.97 15.25 -13.99
C GLU A 224 2.70 14.38 -13.99
N LEU A 225 2.85 13.05 -13.98
CA LEU A 225 1.73 12.12 -13.96
C LEU A 225 0.91 12.21 -12.67
N MET A 226 1.56 12.37 -11.51
CA MET A 226 0.87 12.55 -10.24
C MET A 226 0.02 13.83 -10.24
N GLY A 227 0.50 14.90 -10.83
CA GLY A 227 -0.26 16.15 -10.96
C GLY A 227 -1.52 16.05 -11.84
N GLN A 228 -1.66 15.01 -12.63
CA GLN A 228 -2.84 14.75 -13.47
C GLN A 228 -3.86 13.82 -12.80
N ILE A 229 -3.52 13.25 -11.63
CA ILE A 229 -4.44 12.35 -10.93
C ILE A 229 -5.49 13.19 -10.20
N HIS A 230 -6.75 12.84 -10.45
CA HIS A 230 -7.88 13.33 -9.69
C HIS A 230 -8.58 12.14 -9.04
N ILE A 231 -8.65 12.14 -7.71
CA ILE A 231 -9.38 11.12 -6.96
C ILE A 231 -10.80 11.64 -6.76
N PRO A 232 -11.82 10.96 -7.31
CA PRO A 232 -13.21 11.35 -7.03
C PRO A 232 -13.50 11.19 -5.52
N ASP A 233 -14.30 12.09 -4.96
CA ASP A 233 -14.75 12.07 -3.56
C ASP A 233 -15.70 10.89 -3.29
N SER A 234 -15.25 9.67 -3.51
CA SER A 234 -16.10 8.49 -3.49
C SER A 234 -16.27 7.86 -2.10
N ARG A 235 -15.38 8.16 -1.16
CA ARG A 235 -15.40 7.54 0.18
C ARG A 235 -15.51 8.53 1.33
N HIS A 236 -15.21 9.78 1.09
CA HIS A 236 -15.37 10.87 2.04
C HIS A 236 -15.79 12.09 1.24
N ASN A 237 -16.96 12.62 1.53
CA ASN A 237 -17.46 13.84 0.90
C ASN A 237 -17.99 14.77 1.98
N GLU A 238 -17.63 16.04 1.88
CA GLU A 238 -18.06 17.07 2.79
C GLU A 238 -18.82 18.13 1.99
N THR A 239 -20.09 18.34 2.34
CA THR A 239 -20.96 19.28 1.64
C THR A 239 -21.66 20.17 2.65
N THR A 240 -21.66 21.49 2.45
CA THR A 240 -22.39 22.41 3.30
C THR A 240 -23.71 22.77 2.63
N VAL A 241 -24.83 22.46 3.31
CA VAL A 241 -26.19 22.77 2.87
C VAL A 241 -26.88 23.59 3.93
N ASN A 242 -27.32 24.80 3.60
CA ASN A 242 -28.02 25.73 4.53
C ASN A 242 -27.24 25.97 5.84
N GLY A 243 -25.89 26.08 5.78
CA GLY A 243 -25.04 26.31 6.94
C GLY A 243 -24.77 25.05 7.80
N VAL A 244 -25.28 23.91 7.40
CA VAL A 244 -25.00 22.60 8.04
C VAL A 244 -23.98 21.84 7.21
N THR A 245 -22.86 21.45 7.82
CA THR A 245 -21.85 20.61 7.17
C THR A 245 -22.31 19.14 7.26
N VAL A 246 -22.52 18.54 6.10
CA VAL A 246 -22.85 17.12 5.95
C VAL A 246 -21.58 16.37 5.54
N ILE A 247 -21.14 15.43 6.38
CA ILE A 247 -20.01 14.56 6.10
C ILE A 247 -20.56 13.19 5.71
N GLN A 248 -20.28 12.78 4.48
CA GLN A 248 -20.58 11.44 3.98
C GLN A 248 -19.30 10.63 3.94
N ALA A 249 -19.19 9.61 4.79
CA ALA A 249 -18.04 8.72 4.82
C ALA A 249 -18.46 7.27 4.57
N LEU A 250 -17.80 6.63 3.61
CA LEU A 250 -17.98 5.21 3.31
C LEU A 250 -16.90 4.42 4.03
N SER A 251 -17.26 3.70 5.10
CA SER A 251 -16.37 2.75 5.76
C SER A 251 -16.83 1.31 5.53
N LYS A 252 -15.87 0.37 5.47
CA LYS A 252 -16.21 -1.05 5.50
C LYS A 252 -16.68 -1.39 6.91
N GLY A 253 -17.98 -1.59 7.11
CA GLY A 253 -18.59 -1.84 8.42
C GLY A 253 -18.12 -3.10 9.16
N GLN A 254 -17.25 -3.90 8.53
CA GLN A 254 -16.60 -5.06 9.16
C GLN A 254 -15.16 -4.76 9.61
N SER A 255 -14.63 -3.57 9.32
CA SER A 255 -13.34 -3.10 9.78
C SER A 255 -13.54 -2.12 10.93
N ALA A 256 -13.31 -2.59 12.16
CA ALA A 256 -13.41 -1.77 13.37
C ALA A 256 -12.52 -0.52 13.30
N VAL A 257 -11.39 -0.63 12.59
CA VAL A 257 -10.42 0.45 12.39
C VAL A 257 -10.94 1.52 11.45
N SER A 258 -11.43 1.10 10.28
CA SER A 258 -12.04 2.02 9.32
C SER A 258 -13.20 2.79 9.96
N SER A 259 -14.05 2.07 10.71
CA SER A 259 -15.21 2.66 11.36
C SER A 259 -14.83 3.63 12.49
N SER A 260 -13.87 3.26 13.36
CA SER A 260 -13.43 4.11 14.48
C SER A 260 -12.68 5.37 14.06
N ARG A 261 -12.24 5.45 12.80
CA ARG A 261 -11.56 6.64 12.25
C ARG A 261 -12.48 7.55 11.45
N THR A 262 -13.69 7.11 11.18
CA THR A 262 -14.71 7.92 10.53
C THR A 262 -15.39 8.86 11.54
N PHE A 263 -15.34 8.52 12.81
CA PHE A 263 -15.82 9.29 13.95
C PHE A 263 -14.67 9.80 14.79
#